data_f75878445cecc6a8faf8538ab1b29547
#
_entry.id   f75878445cecc6a8faf8538ab1b29547
#
_cell.length_a   1.000
_cell.length_b   1.000
_cell.length_c   1.000
_cell.angle_alpha   90.00
_cell.angle_beta   90.00
_cell.angle_gamma   90.00
#
_symmetry.space_group_name_H-M   'P 1'
#
loop_
_entity.id
_entity.type
_entity.pdbx_description
1 polymer ?
#
loop_
_entity_poly.entity_id
_entity_poly.type
_entity_poly.pdbx_seq_one_letter_code
_entity_poly.pdbx_strand_id
1 'polypeptide(L)' 'MNITPSREAVYRFLYEMRVEHPNTYYSPKDLEPFAATGQLAAVLSCGVELGHLERYRKHYKLTAQGMMYAESQGWTEE' A
#
# COMPACT_ATOMS: atom_id res chain seq x y z
N MET A 1 -18.64 -5.82 1.46
CA MET A 1 -17.37 -6.17 2.11
C MET A 1 -16.47 -4.94 2.15
N ASN A 2 -15.93 -4.64 3.31
CA ASN A 2 -15.11 -3.45 3.49
C ASN A 2 -13.62 -3.79 3.43
N ILE A 3 -12.90 -3.20 2.48
CA ILE A 3 -11.46 -3.45 2.34
C ILE A 3 -10.59 -2.42 3.07
N THR A 4 -11.20 -1.46 3.77
CA THR A 4 -10.46 -0.41 4.44
C THR A 4 -9.42 -0.92 5.44
N PRO A 5 -9.73 -1.92 6.29
CA PRO A 5 -8.70 -2.43 7.21
C PRO A 5 -7.50 -3.04 6.49
N SER A 6 -7.73 -3.75 5.38
CA SER A 6 -6.65 -4.30 4.58
C SER A 6 -5.86 -3.21 3.91
N ARG A 7 -6.54 -2.19 3.36
CA ARG A 7 -5.88 -1.04 2.75
C ARG A 7 -4.99 -0.33 3.78
N GLU A 8 -5.51 -0.10 4.97
CA GLU A 8 -4.75 0.57 6.02
C GLU A 8 -3.47 -0.21 6.34
N ALA A 9 -3.58 -1.51 6.56
CA ALA A 9 -2.42 -2.33 6.94
C ALA A 9 -1.37 -2.35 5.83
N VAL A 10 -1.80 -2.51 4.57
CA VAL A 10 -0.90 -2.52 3.43
C VAL A 10 -0.22 -1.15 3.27
N TYR A 11 -1.00 -0.08 3.37
CA TYR A 11 -0.44 1.27 3.22
C TYR A 11 0.51 1.63 4.35
N ARG A 12 0.23 1.21 5.59
CA ARG A 12 1.15 1.45 6.72
C ARG A 12 2.50 0.80 6.47
N PHE A 13 2.49 -0.44 6.02
CA PHE A 13 3.73 -1.15 5.70
C PHE A 13 4.47 -0.46 4.56
N LEU A 14 3.76 -0.14 3.48
CA LEU A 14 4.38 0.49 2.31
C LEU A 14 4.89 1.90 2.63
N TYR A 15 4.20 2.62 3.51
CA TYR A 15 4.66 3.95 3.94
C TYR A 15 5.99 3.84 4.67
N GLU A 16 6.08 2.92 5.63
CA GLU A 16 7.30 2.70 6.38
C GLU A 16 8.46 2.32 5.45
N MET A 17 8.18 1.42 4.52
CA MET A 17 9.19 0.99 3.56
C MET A 17 9.58 2.11 2.59
N ARG A 18 8.63 2.96 2.22
CA ARG A 18 8.90 4.10 1.34
C ARG A 18 9.84 5.10 2.01
N VAL A 19 9.71 5.28 3.31
CA VAL A 19 10.59 6.17 4.08
C VAL A 19 11.99 5.56 4.21
N GLU A 20 12.06 4.27 4.53
CA GLU A 20 13.35 3.61 4.77
C GLU A 20 14.07 3.19 3.49
N HIS A 21 13.31 2.76 2.48
CA HIS A 21 13.87 2.24 1.24
C HIS A 21 13.10 2.81 0.04
N PRO A 22 13.31 4.10 -0.29
CA PRO A 22 12.45 4.80 -1.23
C PRO A 22 12.43 4.25 -2.65
N ASN A 23 13.41 3.47 -3.04
CA ASN A 23 13.48 2.93 -4.40
C ASN A 23 13.15 1.45 -4.48
N THR A 24 12.63 0.86 -3.40
CA THR A 24 12.33 -0.57 -3.36
C THR A 24 10.84 -0.80 -3.61
N TYR A 25 10.54 -1.79 -4.45
CA TYR A 25 9.18 -2.23 -4.73
C TYR A 25 8.94 -3.58 -4.04
N TYR A 26 7.70 -3.84 -3.67
CA TYR A 26 7.34 -5.05 -2.93
C TYR A 26 6.34 -5.89 -3.72
N SER A 27 6.53 -7.21 -3.69
CA SER A 27 5.65 -8.13 -4.42
C SER A 27 4.34 -8.32 -3.67
N PRO A 28 3.28 -8.77 -4.38
CA PRO A 28 2.04 -9.12 -3.69
C PRO A 28 2.25 -10.15 -2.59
N LYS A 29 3.21 -11.06 -2.78
CA LYS A 29 3.51 -12.06 -1.77
C LYS A 29 4.02 -11.43 -0.47
N ASP A 30 4.80 -10.37 -0.58
CA ASP A 30 5.30 -9.64 0.59
C ASP A 30 4.17 -8.91 1.31
N LEU A 31 3.12 -8.55 0.59
CA LEU A 31 2.01 -7.75 1.11
C LEU A 31 0.84 -8.61 1.59
N GLU A 32 0.79 -9.89 1.23
CA GLU A 32 -0.29 -10.78 1.61
C GLU A 32 -0.59 -10.83 3.10
N PRO A 33 0.43 -10.87 3.99
CA PRO A 33 0.15 -10.94 5.43
C PRO A 33 -0.62 -9.75 5.99
N PHE A 34 -0.64 -8.63 5.27
CA PHE A 34 -1.27 -7.41 5.76
C PHE A 34 -2.72 -7.27 5.32
N ALA A 35 -3.17 -8.09 4.37
CA ALA A 35 -4.53 -7.99 3.84
C ALA A 35 -5.36 -9.22 4.22
N ALA A 36 -6.66 -9.02 4.40
CA ALA A 36 -7.57 -10.13 4.60
C ALA A 36 -7.61 -10.99 3.34
N THR A 37 -7.90 -12.26 3.51
CA THR A 37 -7.93 -13.23 2.42
C THR A 37 -8.80 -12.73 1.26
N GLY A 38 -8.20 -12.69 0.07
CA GLY A 38 -8.90 -12.30 -1.15
C GLY A 38 -9.04 -10.80 -1.36
N GLN A 39 -8.54 -9.96 -0.46
CA GLN A 39 -8.69 -8.51 -0.59
C GLN A 39 -7.47 -7.80 -1.16
N LEU A 40 -6.30 -8.44 -1.17
CA LEU A 40 -5.08 -7.77 -1.59
C LEU A 40 -5.15 -7.25 -3.02
N ALA A 41 -5.68 -8.04 -3.95
CA ALA A 41 -5.77 -7.64 -5.35
C ALA A 41 -6.58 -6.34 -5.50
N ALA A 42 -7.69 -6.23 -4.77
CA ALA A 42 -8.51 -5.02 -4.81
C ALA A 42 -7.78 -3.82 -4.24
N VAL A 43 -7.06 -4.00 -3.12
CA VAL A 43 -6.28 -2.92 -2.52
C VAL A 43 -5.23 -2.42 -3.51
N LEU A 44 -4.49 -3.33 -4.14
CA LEU A 44 -3.43 -2.95 -5.08
C LEU A 44 -3.99 -2.30 -6.34
N SER A 45 -5.05 -2.89 -6.90
CA SER A 45 -5.67 -2.36 -8.11
C SER A 45 -6.21 -0.94 -7.87
N CYS A 46 -6.97 -0.74 -6.79
CA CYS A 46 -7.48 0.58 -6.44
C CYS A 46 -6.36 1.57 -6.20
N GLY A 47 -5.31 1.14 -5.51
CA GLY A 47 -4.18 2.01 -5.23
C GLY A 47 -3.51 2.52 -6.49
N VAL A 48 -3.33 1.64 -7.47
CA VAL A 48 -2.75 2.04 -8.76
C VAL A 48 -3.67 3.02 -9.49
N GLU A 49 -4.97 2.73 -9.51
CA GLU A 49 -5.94 3.61 -10.19
C GLU A 49 -6.00 4.99 -9.55
N LEU A 50 -5.88 5.06 -8.23
CA LEU A 50 -5.92 6.34 -7.51
C LEU A 50 -4.58 7.09 -7.56
N GLY A 51 -3.54 6.48 -8.11
CA GLY A 51 -2.22 7.08 -8.13
C GLY A 51 -1.47 6.95 -6.81
N HIS A 52 -2.00 6.15 -5.87
CA HIS A 52 -1.35 5.92 -4.58
C HIS A 52 -0.21 4.92 -4.66
N LEU A 53 -0.25 4.03 -5.64
CA LEU A 53 0.75 2.99 -5.80
C LEU A 53 1.35 3.06 -7.20
N GLU A 54 2.65 2.80 -7.26
CA GLU A 54 3.35 2.65 -8.53
C GLU A 54 3.67 1.18 -8.72
N ARG A 55 3.32 0.64 -9.89
CA ARG A 55 3.58 -0.76 -10.20
C ARG A 55 4.74 -0.87 -11.17
N TYR A 56 5.70 -1.72 -10.84
CA TYR A 56 6.83 -2.01 -11.72
C TYR A 56 7.13 -3.51 -11.67
N ARG A 57 6.98 -4.19 -12.79
CA ARG A 57 7.25 -5.64 -12.91
C ARG A 57 6.54 -6.45 -11.83
N LYS A 58 5.26 -6.18 -11.66
CA LYS A 58 4.39 -6.86 -10.67
C LYS A 58 4.78 -6.61 -9.22
N HIS A 59 5.60 -5.60 -8.97
CA HIS A 59 5.93 -5.15 -7.62
C HIS A 59 5.37 -3.75 -7.43
N TYR A 60 5.16 -3.35 -6.19
CA TYR A 60 4.44 -2.12 -5.87
C TYR A 60 5.21 -1.29 -4.83
N LYS A 61 5.10 0.02 -4.96
CA LYS A 61 5.58 0.92 -3.92
C LYS A 61 4.59 2.07 -3.78
N LEU A 62 4.56 2.70 -2.60
CA LEU A 62 3.71 3.84 -2.35
C LEU A 62 4.28 5.06 -3.06
N THR A 63 3.41 5.81 -3.75
CA THR A 63 3.83 7.07 -4.39
C THR A 63 3.77 8.20 -3.39
N ALA A 64 4.26 9.39 -3.76
CA ALA A 64 4.12 10.57 -2.92
C ALA A 64 2.65 10.85 -2.63
N GLN A 65 1.80 10.69 -3.63
CA GLN A 65 0.35 10.87 -3.45
C GLN A 65 -0.21 9.85 -2.46
N GLY A 66 0.25 8.61 -2.55
CA GLY A 66 -0.14 7.56 -1.59
C GLY A 66 0.34 7.86 -0.19
N MET A 67 1.54 8.42 -0.05
CA MET A 67 2.06 8.83 1.26
C MET A 67 1.17 9.91 1.87
N MET A 68 0.82 10.92 1.08
CA MET A 68 -0.03 12.01 1.55
C MET A 68 -1.41 11.50 1.94
N TYR A 69 -1.95 10.56 1.17
CA TYR A 69 -3.23 9.96 1.51
C TYR A 69 -3.16 9.22 2.85
N ALA A 70 -2.15 8.40 3.05
CA ALA A 70 -1.98 7.67 4.31
C ALA A 70 -1.85 8.62 5.49
N GLU A 71 -1.10 9.71 5.30
CA GLU A 71 -0.95 10.74 6.33
C GLU A 71 -2.29 11.38 6.66
N SER A 72 -3.08 11.70 5.64
CA SER A 72 -4.40 12.33 5.84
C SER A 72 -5.38 11.43 6.58
N GLN A 73 -5.19 10.12 6.47
CA GLN A 73 -6.02 9.15 7.17
C GLN A 73 -5.52 8.83 8.58
N GLY A 74 -4.37 9.37 8.96
CA GLY A 74 -3.77 9.05 10.25
C GLY A 74 -3.12 7.68 10.30
N TRP A 75 -2.88 7.07 9.15
CA TRP A 75 -2.34 5.70 9.09
C TRP A 75 -0.85 5.61 9.34
N THR A 76 -0.19 6.74 9.49
CA THR A 76 1.26 6.78 9.70
C THR A 76 1.64 7.05 11.16
N GLU A 77 0.66 7.31 12.00
CA GLU A 77 0.89 7.59 13.41
C GLU A 77 0.92 6.30 14.23
N GLU A 78 1.73 6.28 15.26
CA GLU A 78 1.87 5.15 16.17
C GLU A 78 0.99 5.28 17.40
#